data_6b9d43c635349afb06b637a18690e558
#
_entry.id   6b9d43c635349afb06b637a18690e558
#
_cell.length_a   1.000
_cell.length_b   1.000
_cell.length_c   1.000
_cell.angle_alpha   90.00
_cell.angle_beta   90.00
_cell.angle_gamma   90.00
#
_symmetry.space_group_name_H-M   'P 1'
#
loop_
_entity.id
_entity.type
_entity.pdbx_description
1 polymer ?
#
loop_
_entity_poly.entity_id
_entity_poly.type
_entity_poly.pdbx_seq_one_letter_code
_entity_poly.pdbx_strand_id
1 'polypeptide(L)'
;MMEIDELTKWVLSVDRRVIVMKELHRNELIKASEISEKTGRSLQNISRAIRELEEYGLIECLTPDKHTWKRFILTKKGAKVFEKLRKSHLIEEVSTHA
;
A
#
# COMPACT_ATOMS: atom_id res chain seq x y z
N MET A 1 -8.55 3.04 -18.10
CA MET A 1 -7.57 2.43 -17.18
C MET A 1 -6.36 3.33 -17.01
N MET A 2 -5.92 3.50 -15.78
CA MET A 2 -4.81 4.41 -15.51
C MET A 2 -3.48 3.76 -15.81
N GLU A 3 -2.58 4.53 -16.40
CA GLU A 3 -1.22 4.08 -16.61
C GLU A 3 -0.43 4.17 -15.32
N ILE A 4 0.76 3.57 -15.33
CA ILE A 4 1.59 3.53 -14.12
C ILE A 4 1.90 4.94 -13.60
N ASP A 5 2.21 5.86 -14.50
CA ASP A 5 2.49 7.24 -14.07
C ASP A 5 1.29 7.89 -13.42
N GLU A 6 0.11 7.68 -13.97
CA GLU A 6 -1.12 8.23 -13.41
C GLU A 6 -1.42 7.60 -12.06
N LEU A 7 -1.21 6.29 -11.96
CA LEU A 7 -1.43 5.59 -10.69
C LEU A 7 -0.46 6.08 -9.62
N THR A 8 0.77 6.36 -10.02
CA THR A 8 1.76 6.88 -9.10
C THR A 8 1.31 8.22 -8.51
N LYS A 9 0.82 9.11 -9.37
CA LYS A 9 0.31 10.38 -8.91
C LYS A 9 -0.92 10.23 -8.04
N TRP A 10 -1.78 9.29 -8.41
CA TRP A 10 -2.99 9.02 -7.65
C TRP A 10 -2.66 8.52 -6.24
N VAL A 11 -1.68 7.64 -6.12
CA VAL A 11 -1.24 7.16 -4.82
C VAL A 11 -0.68 8.31 -3.98
N LEU A 12 0.16 9.14 -4.60
CA LEU A 12 0.78 10.26 -3.90
C LEU A 12 -0.22 11.30 -3.42
N SER A 13 -1.37 11.37 -4.05
CA SER A 13 -2.34 12.41 -3.70
C SER A 13 -2.97 12.20 -2.34
N VAL A 14 -2.84 11.00 -1.76
CA VAL A 14 -3.43 10.72 -0.45
C VAL A 14 -2.41 9.97 0.39
N ASP A 15 -2.03 10.57 1.49
CA ASP A 15 -0.97 10.06 2.35
C ASP A 15 -1.19 8.62 2.81
N ARG A 16 -2.41 8.27 3.18
CA ARG A 16 -2.69 6.92 3.66
C ARG A 16 -2.42 5.85 2.61
N ARG A 17 -2.53 6.19 1.33
CA ARG A 17 -2.23 5.23 0.26
C ARG A 17 -0.74 4.92 0.22
N VAL A 18 0.07 5.95 0.34
CA VAL A 18 1.53 5.78 0.36
C VAL A 18 1.93 4.92 1.54
N ILE A 19 1.37 5.21 2.71
CA ILE A 19 1.69 4.49 3.93
C ILE A 19 1.38 3.00 3.79
N VAL A 20 0.21 2.67 3.26
CA VAL A 20 -0.17 1.26 3.10
C VAL A 20 0.78 0.57 2.13
N MET A 21 1.11 1.22 1.02
CA MET A 21 2.00 0.60 0.05
C MET A 21 3.39 0.38 0.62
N LYS A 22 3.89 1.32 1.42
CA LYS A 22 5.19 1.15 2.06
C LYS A 22 5.18 -0.03 3.01
N GLU A 23 4.13 -0.17 3.80
CA GLU A 23 4.05 -1.26 4.75
C GLU A 23 3.95 -2.61 4.06
N LEU A 24 3.19 -2.67 2.97
CA LEU A 24 3.06 -3.92 2.22
C LEU A 24 4.34 -4.28 1.49
N HIS A 25 5.11 -3.29 1.10
CA HIS A 25 6.41 -3.54 0.49
C HIS A 25 7.38 -4.16 1.49
N ARG A 26 7.28 -3.72 2.75
CA ARG A 26 8.16 -4.21 3.80
C ARG A 26 7.71 -5.56 4.36
N ASN A 27 6.41 -5.71 4.52
CA ASN A 27 5.85 -6.84 5.26
C ASN A 27 4.73 -7.47 4.46
N GLU A 28 5.07 -8.48 3.70
CA GLU A 28 4.06 -9.21 2.96
C GLU A 28 3.08 -9.87 3.91
N LEU A 29 1.86 -10.01 3.47
CA LEU A 29 0.80 -10.69 4.21
C LEU A 29 0.45 -10.00 5.53
N ILE A 30 0.58 -8.69 5.55
CA ILE A 30 0.26 -7.93 6.75
C ILE A 30 -1.24 -7.63 6.80
N LYS A 31 -1.75 -7.54 8.02
CA LYS A 31 -3.17 -7.20 8.25
C LYS A 31 -3.35 -5.70 8.42
N ALA A 32 -4.57 -5.23 8.13
CA ALA A 32 -4.88 -3.81 8.28
C ALA A 32 -4.63 -3.33 9.71
N SER A 33 -4.99 -4.14 10.71
CA SER A 33 -4.79 -3.75 12.10
C SER A 33 -3.31 -3.59 12.43
N GLU A 34 -2.47 -4.43 11.83
CA GLU A 34 -1.03 -4.32 12.04
C GLU A 34 -0.47 -3.04 11.45
N ILE A 35 -0.96 -2.65 10.27
CA ILE A 35 -0.55 -1.39 9.66
C ILE A 35 -0.99 -0.22 10.54
N SER A 36 -2.22 -0.29 11.02
CA SER A 36 -2.75 0.75 11.90
C SER A 36 -1.87 0.93 13.14
N GLU A 37 -1.50 -0.17 13.76
CA GLU A 37 -0.66 -0.12 14.96
C GLU A 37 0.73 0.44 14.67
N LYS A 38 1.33 -0.01 13.58
CA LYS A 38 2.69 0.41 13.25
C LYS A 38 2.79 1.87 12.86
N THR A 39 1.75 2.39 12.24
CA THR A 39 1.80 3.73 11.68
C THR A 39 1.11 4.78 12.54
N GLY A 40 0.37 4.35 13.55
CA GLY A 40 -0.40 5.27 14.37
C GLY A 40 -1.63 5.83 13.68
N ARG A 41 -1.96 5.31 12.50
CA ARG A 41 -3.15 5.76 11.75
C ARG A 41 -4.35 4.94 12.18
N SER A 42 -5.54 5.55 12.07
CA SER A 42 -6.76 4.84 12.46
C SER A 42 -7.01 3.66 11.54
N LEU A 43 -7.62 2.62 12.10
CA LEU A 43 -7.97 1.45 11.31
C LEU A 43 -8.90 1.80 10.16
N GLN A 44 -9.81 2.76 10.38
CA GLN A 44 -10.71 3.21 9.32
C GLN A 44 -9.96 3.80 8.14
N ASN A 45 -8.96 4.64 8.42
CA ASN A 45 -8.17 5.25 7.35
C ASN A 45 -7.39 4.19 6.58
N ILE A 46 -6.79 3.26 7.32
CA ILE A 46 -6.03 2.19 6.67
C ILE A 46 -6.95 1.31 5.82
N SER A 47 -8.10 0.94 6.36
CA SER A 47 -9.05 0.10 5.63
C SER A 47 -9.54 0.79 4.37
N ARG A 48 -9.78 2.09 4.44
CA ARG A 48 -10.20 2.84 3.27
C ARG A 48 -9.12 2.84 2.19
N ALA A 49 -7.87 3.06 2.60
CA ALA A 49 -6.75 3.05 1.66
C ALA A 49 -6.62 1.68 1.00
N ILE A 50 -6.75 0.62 1.78
CA ILE A 50 -6.68 -0.74 1.24
C ILE A 50 -7.74 -0.95 0.19
N ARG A 51 -8.98 -0.55 0.48
CA ARG A 51 -10.07 -0.71 -0.47
C ARG A 51 -9.80 0.06 -1.77
N GLU A 52 -9.32 1.29 -1.63
CA GLU A 52 -8.98 2.10 -2.80
C GLU A 52 -7.90 1.45 -3.65
N LEU A 53 -6.86 0.96 -3.00
CA LEU A 53 -5.75 0.33 -3.71
C LEU A 53 -6.17 -0.98 -4.37
N GLU A 54 -7.05 -1.74 -3.71
CA GLU A 54 -7.58 -2.96 -4.31
C GLU A 54 -8.37 -2.67 -5.58
N GLU A 55 -9.16 -1.61 -5.55
CA GLU A 55 -9.98 -1.25 -6.71
C GLU A 55 -9.15 -0.99 -7.95
N TYR A 56 -7.96 -0.47 -7.77
CA TYR A 56 -7.07 -0.18 -8.90
C TYR A 56 -6.07 -1.28 -9.15
N GLY A 57 -6.22 -2.41 -8.46
CA GLY A 57 -5.39 -3.57 -8.73
C GLY A 57 -3.97 -3.48 -8.22
N LEU A 58 -3.72 -2.60 -7.26
CA LEU A 58 -2.37 -2.42 -6.73
C LEU A 58 -2.06 -3.35 -5.57
N ILE A 59 -3.08 -3.83 -4.89
CA ILE A 59 -2.92 -4.82 -3.82
C ILE A 59 -3.98 -5.89 -3.97
N GLU A 60 -3.75 -6.99 -3.31
CA GLU A 60 -4.63 -8.15 -3.40
C GLU A 60 -4.75 -8.80 -2.04
N CYS A 61 -5.97 -9.25 -1.72
CA CYS A 61 -6.23 -9.98 -0.49
C CYS A 61 -6.01 -11.46 -0.76
N LEU A 62 -5.13 -12.08 -0.01
CA LEU A 62 -4.85 -13.51 -0.18
C LEU A 62 -5.72 -14.40 0.69
N THR A 63 -6.53 -13.81 1.57
CA THR A 63 -7.43 -14.58 2.43
C THR A 63 -8.83 -13.98 2.36
N PRO A 64 -9.45 -13.96 1.16
CA PRO A 64 -10.72 -13.24 0.99
C PRO A 64 -11.88 -13.83 1.77
N ASP A 65 -11.77 -15.10 2.16
CA ASP A 65 -12.82 -15.76 2.92
C ASP A 65 -12.74 -15.51 4.43
N LYS A 66 -11.73 -14.75 4.87
CA LYS A 66 -11.61 -14.40 6.29
C LYS A 66 -12.21 -13.02 6.51
N HIS A 67 -12.90 -12.85 7.63
CA HIS A 67 -13.57 -11.58 7.92
C HIS A 67 -12.76 -10.70 8.84
N THR A 68 -12.03 -11.30 9.77
CA THR A 68 -11.38 -10.53 10.82
C THR A 68 -9.87 -10.41 10.67
N TRP A 69 -9.26 -11.22 9.79
CA TRP A 69 -7.83 -11.17 9.65
C TRP A 69 -7.41 -11.38 8.21
N LYS A 70 -7.90 -10.50 7.36
CA LYS A 70 -7.49 -10.50 5.96
C LYS A 70 -6.04 -10.07 5.83
N ARG A 71 -5.30 -10.76 4.98
CA ARG A 71 -3.91 -10.45 4.72
C ARG A 71 -3.74 -10.02 3.27
N PHE A 72 -2.88 -9.05 3.06
CA PHE A 72 -2.75 -8.38 1.77
C PHE A 72 -1.31 -8.40 1.28
N ILE A 73 -1.15 -8.34 -0.04
CA ILE A 73 0.16 -8.18 -0.66
C ILE A 73 0.05 -7.17 -1.79
N LEU A 74 1.20 -6.65 -2.23
CA LEU A 74 1.25 -5.86 -3.44
C LEU A 74 1.13 -6.79 -4.65
N THR A 75 0.38 -6.36 -5.65
CA THR A 75 0.36 -7.07 -6.93
C THR A 75 1.60 -6.66 -7.72
N LYS A 76 1.82 -7.30 -8.87
CA LYS A 76 2.89 -6.87 -9.77
C LYS A 76 2.74 -5.41 -10.14
N LYS A 77 1.51 -5.00 -10.42
CA LYS A 77 1.22 -3.62 -10.76
C LYS A 77 1.53 -2.70 -9.59
N GLY A 78 1.15 -3.11 -8.38
CA GLY A 78 1.46 -2.33 -7.18
C GLY A 78 2.95 -2.20 -6.96
N ALA A 79 3.69 -3.26 -7.19
CA ALA A 79 5.14 -3.23 -7.04
C ALA A 79 5.77 -2.26 -8.03
N LYS A 80 5.25 -2.21 -9.25
CA LYS A 80 5.75 -1.27 -10.26
C LYS A 80 5.49 0.18 -9.85
N VAL A 81 4.32 0.44 -9.33
CA VAL A 81 3.98 1.79 -8.85
C VAL A 81 4.88 2.18 -7.70
N PHE A 82 5.09 1.26 -6.76
CA PHE A 82 5.94 1.55 -5.61
C PHE A 82 7.38 1.82 -6.05
N GLU A 83 7.88 1.05 -7.00
CA GLU A 83 9.24 1.24 -7.51
C GLU A 83 9.37 2.62 -8.15
N LYS A 84 8.35 3.05 -8.88
CA LYS A 84 8.35 4.35 -9.49
C LYS A 84 8.38 5.46 -8.45
N LEU A 85 7.61 5.29 -7.38
CA LEU A 85 7.61 6.24 -6.27
C LEU A 85 9.00 6.36 -5.68
N ARG A 86 9.64 5.22 -5.46
CA ARG A 86 10.96 5.18 -4.83
C ARG A 86 12.03 5.80 -5.74
N LYS A 87 12.01 5.43 -7.02
CA LYS A 87 13.00 5.93 -7.97
C LYS A 87 12.93 7.42 -8.18
N SER A 88 11.73 7.97 -8.05
CA SER A 88 11.53 9.40 -8.23
C SER A 88 11.81 10.19 -6.97
N HIS A 89 12.23 9.51 -5.91
CA HIS A 89 12.48 10.13 -4.62
C HIS A 89 11.25 10.83 -4.06
N LEU A 90 10.07 10.32 -4.44
CA LEU A 90 8.82 10.90 -3.97
C LEU A 90 8.42 10.38 -2.61
N ILE A 91 9.05 9.28 -2.16
CA ILE A 91 8.90 8.79 -0.81
C ILE A 91 10.28 8.44 -0.29
N GLU A 92 10.42 8.49 1.03
CA GLU A 92 11.69 8.14 1.64
C GLU A 92 11.74 6.67 1.95
N GLU A 93 12.87 6.07 1.64
CA GLU A 93 13.14 4.71 2.04
C GLU A 93 13.91 4.76 3.32
N VAL A 94 13.32 4.27 4.33
CA VAL A 94 13.93 4.34 5.64
C VAL A 94 15.27 3.68 5.70
N SER A 95 15.40 2.64 4.96
CA SER A 95 16.58 1.82 5.03
C SER A 95 17.81 2.45 4.51
N THR A 96 17.67 3.51 3.90
CA THR A 96 18.80 4.04 3.25
C THR A 96 20.02 4.11 4.05
N HIS A 97 20.36 3.98 4.19
CA HIS A 97 21.29 3.99 4.57
C HIS A 97 21.87 3.82 5.13
N ALA A 98 21.77 3.91 5.04
CA ALA A 98 22.29 3.81 5.56
C ALA A 98 23.32 3.66 5.37
#